data_35c263d469170dc764683edfdceb0966
#
_entry.id   35c263d469170dc764683edfdceb0966
#
_cell.length_a   1.000
_cell.length_b   1.000
_cell.length_c   1.000
_cell.angle_alpha   90.00
_cell.angle_beta   90.00
_cell.angle_gamma   90.00
#
_symmetry.space_group_name_H-M   'P 1'
#
loop_
_entity.id
_entity.type
_entity.pdbx_description
1 polymer ?
#
loop_
_entity_poly.entity_id
_entity_poly.type
_entity_poly.pdbx_seq_one_letter_code
_entity_poly.pdbx_strand_id
1 'polypeptide(L)'
;MLAIAALTFTTSTAVPFIPYSTQAVAAAAVSAAVDSVPVYKTREEIPSAYKWKITDIYKDDAAWKRDVEKVEQMANALTQYQGKLGQSAAELRKALDAYSNLSRLHDKVYVYANLSFDVNSANPQKQELADTAERLYTFVQQKTAWMTPEIVAIPDDKMKSLLASAELEPYKMFLADIVRTKPHTLTKQEEELLAQSTAVANSPNNIYGMLSKDIVFPKIKDEQGKKVELTQANFVTYLESKDPKVRKAAFQAFYSTLEQFQDTFAQIFSAKVKADNYYASARHYQSALEASLTPNNIPTKVYDELISTVNKNLPLLHRYMDLKKKMLGVKELHMYDIYVPIVEADDRYIPFEEAKQIVADGLKPLGDEYVKVLQQGLNGGWVDVYSTPDKRTGAYQWGAYDTHPFVLLNYQGTTDDVSTIAHEMGHAMQSYYTNKKQPYITSNYPTFTAEVASTMNETILFKSLYAKAKTKQEKMYLLNQYLENFRSTLFRQTQFAEFEKAIHDKEQAGESLNAESLKKLYLDINKKYYGTTMISDKEIAMEWARIPHFINYQYYVYQYSTSFAAAQALAKQVLEEGQPAVERIRKHFLEAGNSAPPIEVLKAAGVDMSSPKPIEDAMKIFEETLDELEKLVNEK
;
A
#
# COMPACT_ATOMS: atom_id res chain seq x y z
N MET A 1 -26.30 5.75 -16.06
CA MET A 1 -25.56 6.05 -14.84
C MET A 1 -24.15 6.39 -15.24
N LEU A 2 -23.75 7.63 -15.03
CA LEU A 2 -22.47 8.18 -15.45
C LEU A 2 -21.37 7.61 -14.56
N ALA A 3 -20.59 6.64 -15.06
CA ALA A 3 -19.24 6.43 -14.57
C ALA A 3 -18.33 7.36 -15.40
N ILE A 4 -18.48 8.66 -15.15
CA ILE A 4 -17.34 9.52 -15.31
C ILE A 4 -16.30 8.90 -14.41
N ALA A 5 -15.02 8.87 -14.85
CA ALA A 5 -13.94 8.77 -13.90
C ALA A 5 -14.27 9.79 -12.81
N ALA A 6 -15.14 9.39 -11.87
CA ALA A 6 -15.15 10.02 -10.61
C ALA A 6 -13.67 10.01 -10.30
N LEU A 7 -13.09 11.20 -10.14
CA LEU A 7 -12.06 11.31 -9.13
C LEU A 7 -12.76 10.67 -7.94
N THR A 8 -12.69 9.34 -7.91
CA THR A 8 -12.93 8.63 -6.71
C THR A 8 -11.94 9.31 -5.80
N PHE A 9 -12.45 10.24 -4.98
CA PHE A 9 -11.87 10.31 -3.68
C PHE A 9 -11.91 8.85 -3.24
N THR A 10 -10.89 8.15 -3.60
CA THR A 10 -10.47 7.05 -2.81
C THR A 10 -10.32 7.74 -1.46
N THR A 11 -11.41 7.74 -0.67
CA THR A 11 -11.20 7.55 0.74
C THR A 11 -10.03 6.61 0.71
N SER A 12 -8.87 7.06 1.22
CA SER A 12 -7.74 6.19 1.38
C SER A 12 -8.31 4.95 2.07
N THR A 13 -8.95 4.09 1.27
CA THR A 13 -9.02 2.71 1.59
C THR A 13 -7.56 2.39 1.53
N ALA A 14 -6.91 2.46 2.70
CA ALA A 14 -5.67 1.82 2.92
C ALA A 14 -5.90 0.45 2.31
N VAL A 15 -5.49 0.31 1.02
CA VAL A 15 -5.37 -1.01 0.46
C VAL A 15 -4.42 -1.61 1.45
N PRO A 16 -4.87 -2.58 2.27
CA PRO A 16 -4.00 -3.07 3.29
C PRO A 16 -2.75 -3.49 2.54
N PHE A 17 -1.66 -2.78 2.78
CA PHE A 17 -0.36 -3.33 2.56
C PHE A 17 -0.48 -4.65 3.31
N ILE A 18 -0.64 -5.74 2.58
CA ILE A 18 -0.26 -7.03 3.08
C ILE A 18 1.26 -6.99 2.89
N PRO A 19 2.03 -6.55 3.87
CA PRO A 19 3.40 -7.00 3.92
C PRO A 19 3.22 -8.50 3.82
N TYR A 20 3.98 -9.15 3.00
CA TYR A 20 4.13 -10.58 3.10
C TYR A 20 4.75 -10.85 4.49
N SER A 21 3.98 -10.51 5.53
CA SER A 21 4.27 -10.88 6.90
C SER A 21 3.88 -12.33 7.00
N THR A 22 4.86 -13.12 7.22
CA THR A 22 4.78 -14.46 7.74
C THR A 22 3.69 -14.55 8.79
N GLN A 23 2.51 -15.07 8.42
CA GLN A 23 1.58 -15.57 9.42
C GLN A 23 2.15 -16.86 9.92
N ALA A 24 2.85 -16.80 11.06
CA ALA A 24 3.22 -17.97 11.82
C ALA A 24 1.95 -18.70 12.21
N VAL A 25 1.66 -19.80 11.54
CA VAL A 25 0.70 -20.79 12.03
C VAL A 25 1.33 -21.42 13.26
N ALA A 26 0.69 -21.23 14.41
CA ALA A 26 1.11 -21.76 15.70
C ALA A 26 1.44 -23.25 15.62
N ALA A 27 2.71 -23.59 15.67
CA ALA A 27 3.18 -24.93 15.99
C ALA A 27 3.18 -25.07 17.51
N ALA A 28 2.27 -25.87 18.04
CA ALA A 28 2.25 -26.24 19.43
C ALA A 28 3.48 -27.11 19.75
N ALA A 29 4.42 -26.56 20.50
CA ALA A 29 5.38 -27.36 21.26
C ALA A 29 5.63 -26.70 22.62
N VAL A 30 5.31 -27.45 23.65
CA VAL A 30 5.42 -27.14 25.07
C VAL A 30 6.87 -27.04 25.48
N SER A 31 7.28 -25.90 26.07
CA SER A 31 8.26 -25.91 27.19
C SER A 31 8.33 -24.54 27.87
N ALA A 32 8.03 -24.54 29.17
CA ALA A 32 8.48 -23.65 30.26
C ALA A 32 8.49 -22.13 30.02
N ALA A 33 7.56 -21.43 30.68
CA ALA A 33 7.63 -20.06 31.23
C ALA A 33 8.53 -19.05 30.47
N VAL A 34 8.14 -18.76 29.24
CA VAL A 34 8.46 -17.51 28.53
C VAL A 34 7.12 -16.76 28.44
N ASP A 35 7.11 -15.48 28.72
CA ASP A 35 5.93 -14.65 28.52
C ASP A 35 5.44 -14.85 27.08
N SER A 36 4.32 -15.54 26.92
CA SER A 36 3.78 -15.90 25.62
C SER A 36 2.74 -14.86 25.18
N VAL A 37 2.55 -14.74 23.88
CA VAL A 37 1.48 -13.91 23.30
C VAL A 37 0.15 -14.23 23.99
N PRO A 38 -0.56 -13.22 24.51
CA PRO A 38 -1.90 -13.44 25.07
C PRO A 38 -2.85 -13.95 23.97
N VAL A 39 -3.54 -15.06 24.24
CA VAL A 39 -4.54 -15.62 23.33
C VAL A 39 -5.94 -15.27 23.83
N TYR A 40 -6.70 -14.55 23.02
CA TYR A 40 -8.08 -14.16 23.32
C TYR A 40 -9.04 -14.88 22.37
N LYS A 41 -10.10 -15.46 22.93
CA LYS A 41 -11.15 -16.13 22.13
C LYS A 41 -12.21 -15.16 21.63
N THR A 42 -12.46 -14.11 22.40
CA THR A 42 -13.42 -13.07 22.05
C THR A 42 -12.84 -11.68 22.29
N ARG A 43 -13.40 -10.67 21.63
CA ARG A 43 -12.99 -9.28 21.81
C ARG A 43 -13.18 -8.78 23.26
N GLU A 44 -14.19 -9.28 23.96
CA GLU A 44 -14.50 -8.88 25.34
C GLU A 44 -13.37 -9.25 26.31
N GLU A 45 -12.69 -10.36 26.07
CA GLU A 45 -11.55 -10.82 26.89
C GLU A 45 -10.33 -9.90 26.79
N ILE A 46 -10.16 -9.15 25.68
CA ILE A 46 -9.05 -8.21 25.53
C ILE A 46 -9.24 -7.04 26.51
N PRO A 47 -8.22 -6.68 27.33
CA PRO A 47 -8.28 -5.49 28.16
C PRO A 47 -8.54 -4.21 27.37
N SER A 48 -9.27 -3.27 27.94
CA SER A 48 -9.63 -1.99 27.27
C SER A 48 -8.42 -1.17 26.83
N ALA A 49 -7.30 -1.29 27.54
CA ALA A 49 -6.04 -0.61 27.19
C ALA A 49 -5.46 -1.04 25.84
N TYR A 50 -5.84 -2.22 25.33
CA TYR A 50 -5.38 -2.78 24.06
C TYR A 50 -6.45 -2.76 22.97
N LYS A 51 -7.50 -1.99 23.16
CA LYS A 51 -8.56 -1.77 22.18
C LYS A 51 -8.57 -0.31 21.73
N TRP A 52 -8.81 -0.07 20.47
CA TRP A 52 -9.09 1.29 20.05
C TRP A 52 -10.42 1.82 20.61
N LYS A 53 -10.50 3.13 20.73
CA LYS A 53 -11.61 3.81 21.40
C LYS A 53 -12.61 4.32 20.36
N ILE A 54 -13.36 3.39 19.77
CA ILE A 54 -14.33 3.69 18.71
C ILE A 54 -15.38 4.74 19.14
N THR A 55 -15.61 4.87 20.47
CA THR A 55 -16.52 5.88 21.03
C THR A 55 -16.04 7.32 20.86
N ASP A 56 -14.78 7.52 20.45
CA ASP A 56 -14.25 8.84 20.10
C ASP A 56 -14.76 9.31 18.73
N ILE A 57 -15.30 8.40 17.88
CA ILE A 57 -16.02 8.75 16.65
C ILE A 57 -17.51 9.02 16.96
N TYR A 58 -18.20 8.02 17.47
CA TYR A 58 -19.59 8.11 17.91
C TYR A 58 -19.76 7.40 19.26
N LYS A 59 -20.44 8.07 20.18
CA LYS A 59 -20.69 7.51 21.52
C LYS A 59 -21.49 6.21 21.50
N ASP A 60 -22.36 6.04 20.50
CA ASP A 60 -23.26 4.89 20.29
C ASP A 60 -23.78 4.83 18.86
N ASP A 61 -24.35 3.67 18.48
CA ASP A 61 -24.94 3.43 17.16
C ASP A 61 -26.15 4.35 16.89
N ALA A 62 -26.85 4.87 17.92
CA ALA A 62 -27.95 5.79 17.75
C ALA A 62 -27.45 7.18 17.31
N ALA A 63 -26.31 7.62 17.82
CA ALA A 63 -25.65 8.86 17.36
C ALA A 63 -25.20 8.72 15.91
N TRP A 64 -24.65 7.56 15.53
CA TRP A 64 -24.26 7.24 14.17
C TRP A 64 -25.45 7.25 13.20
N LYS A 65 -26.58 6.62 13.56
CA LYS A 65 -27.80 6.59 12.71
C LYS A 65 -28.33 7.99 12.40
N ARG A 66 -28.28 8.91 13.34
CA ARG A 66 -28.68 10.31 13.10
C ARG A 66 -27.81 11.00 12.05
N ASP A 67 -26.49 10.71 12.06
CA ASP A 67 -25.61 11.28 11.06
C ASP A 67 -25.75 10.59 9.69
N VAL A 68 -26.14 9.30 9.62
CA VAL A 68 -26.56 8.65 8.36
C VAL A 68 -27.71 9.42 7.71
N GLU A 69 -28.80 9.69 8.45
CA GLU A 69 -29.95 10.47 7.96
C GLU A 69 -29.56 11.88 7.53
N LYS A 70 -28.63 12.51 8.28
CA LYS A 70 -28.13 13.84 7.95
C LYS A 70 -27.30 13.85 6.66
N VAL A 71 -26.48 12.84 6.42
CA VAL A 71 -25.74 12.67 5.15
C VAL A 71 -26.71 12.57 3.98
N GLU A 72 -27.78 11.78 4.09
CA GLU A 72 -28.80 11.67 3.03
C GLU A 72 -29.47 13.02 2.73
N GLN A 73 -29.81 13.78 3.79
CA GLN A 73 -30.39 15.12 3.64
C GLN A 73 -29.41 16.08 2.95
N MET A 74 -28.13 16.10 3.36
CA MET A 74 -27.10 16.94 2.77
C MET A 74 -26.84 16.58 1.31
N ALA A 75 -26.81 15.29 0.97
CA ALA A 75 -26.62 14.82 -0.40
C ALA A 75 -27.77 15.25 -1.32
N ASN A 76 -29.02 15.15 -0.83
CA ASN A 76 -30.17 15.66 -1.56
C ASN A 76 -30.14 17.19 -1.72
N ALA A 77 -29.75 17.93 -0.68
CA ALA A 77 -29.67 19.38 -0.71
C ALA A 77 -28.58 19.90 -1.68
N LEU A 78 -27.53 19.12 -1.93
CA LEU A 78 -26.44 19.52 -2.84
C LEU A 78 -26.91 19.75 -4.27
N THR A 79 -27.98 19.07 -4.69
CA THR A 79 -28.56 19.21 -6.05
C THR A 79 -29.06 20.63 -6.36
N GLN A 80 -29.32 21.49 -5.36
CA GLN A 80 -29.69 22.89 -5.56
C GLN A 80 -28.64 23.73 -6.32
N TYR A 81 -27.37 23.27 -6.33
CA TYR A 81 -26.26 23.94 -7.01
C TYR A 81 -26.07 23.47 -8.46
N GLN A 82 -26.81 22.43 -8.90
CA GLN A 82 -26.70 21.91 -10.26
C GLN A 82 -27.09 22.98 -11.30
N GLY A 83 -26.26 23.14 -12.33
CA GLY A 83 -26.40 24.16 -13.35
C GLY A 83 -25.88 25.55 -12.91
N LYS A 84 -25.25 25.69 -11.75
CA LYS A 84 -24.80 26.97 -11.19
C LYS A 84 -23.29 27.07 -10.96
N LEU A 85 -22.53 25.97 -11.06
CA LEU A 85 -21.10 25.94 -10.69
C LEU A 85 -20.25 26.92 -11.53
N GLY A 86 -20.64 27.15 -12.76
CA GLY A 86 -19.98 28.14 -13.63
C GLY A 86 -20.47 29.58 -13.46
N GLN A 87 -21.42 29.92 -12.61
CA GLN A 87 -22.00 31.26 -12.57
C GLN A 87 -21.04 32.32 -12.02
N SER A 88 -20.47 32.08 -10.84
CA SER A 88 -19.50 32.96 -10.17
C SER A 88 -18.59 32.17 -9.22
N ALA A 89 -17.48 32.79 -8.78
CA ALA A 89 -16.60 32.23 -7.75
C ALA A 89 -17.38 32.00 -6.43
N ALA A 90 -18.25 32.91 -6.05
CA ALA A 90 -19.06 32.78 -4.83
C ALA A 90 -20.03 31.58 -4.88
N GLU A 91 -20.72 31.35 -6.00
CA GLU A 91 -21.60 30.19 -6.16
C GLU A 91 -20.83 28.87 -6.20
N LEU A 92 -19.71 28.82 -6.93
CA LEU A 92 -18.84 27.67 -6.94
C LEU A 92 -18.30 27.36 -5.53
N ARG A 93 -17.86 28.40 -4.81
CA ARG A 93 -17.40 28.26 -3.42
C ARG A 93 -18.46 27.65 -2.51
N LYS A 94 -19.70 28.14 -2.54
CA LYS A 94 -20.81 27.61 -1.75
C LYS A 94 -21.07 26.13 -2.04
N ALA A 95 -21.06 25.76 -3.32
CA ALA A 95 -21.26 24.38 -3.74
C ALA A 95 -20.12 23.46 -3.24
N LEU A 96 -18.87 23.90 -3.33
CA LEU A 96 -17.70 23.15 -2.87
C LEU A 96 -17.63 23.07 -1.34
N ASP A 97 -18.05 24.12 -0.62
CA ASP A 97 -18.18 24.07 0.84
C ASP A 97 -19.27 23.07 1.27
N ALA A 98 -20.42 23.06 0.58
CA ALA A 98 -21.49 22.10 0.84
C ALA A 98 -21.05 20.65 0.54
N TYR A 99 -20.34 20.44 -0.57
CA TYR A 99 -19.76 19.15 -0.94
C TYR A 99 -18.73 18.68 0.09
N SER A 100 -17.79 19.55 0.50
CA SER A 100 -16.78 19.22 1.50
C SER A 100 -17.41 18.84 2.84
N ASN A 101 -18.44 19.57 3.29
CA ASN A 101 -19.14 19.27 4.54
C ASN A 101 -19.90 17.93 4.46
N LEU A 102 -20.53 17.64 3.32
CA LEU A 102 -21.19 16.36 3.06
C LEU A 102 -20.17 15.22 3.14
N SER A 103 -19.10 15.31 2.37
CA SER A 103 -18.06 14.25 2.28
C SER A 103 -17.38 14.02 3.64
N ARG A 104 -17.06 15.09 4.35
CA ARG A 104 -16.46 15.03 5.69
C ARG A 104 -17.35 14.28 6.70
N LEU A 105 -18.67 14.52 6.70
CA LEU A 105 -19.59 13.79 7.56
C LEU A 105 -19.77 12.35 7.11
N HIS A 106 -19.88 12.14 5.79
CA HIS A 106 -19.97 10.81 5.21
C HIS A 106 -18.77 9.94 5.56
N ASP A 107 -17.56 10.44 5.42
CA ASP A 107 -16.33 9.71 5.79
C ASP A 107 -16.35 9.27 7.26
N LYS A 108 -16.78 10.16 8.16
CA LYS A 108 -16.91 9.84 9.58
C LYS A 108 -17.91 8.70 9.83
N VAL A 109 -19.04 8.72 9.13
CA VAL A 109 -20.08 7.66 9.19
C VAL A 109 -19.50 6.34 8.67
N TYR A 110 -18.81 6.39 7.52
CA TYR A 110 -18.26 5.22 6.85
C TYR A 110 -17.16 4.55 7.69
N VAL A 111 -16.23 5.35 8.21
CA VAL A 111 -15.11 4.86 9.04
C VAL A 111 -15.60 4.17 10.31
N TYR A 112 -16.56 4.76 11.05
CA TYR A 112 -17.11 4.14 12.27
C TYR A 112 -17.68 2.75 12.01
N ALA A 113 -18.50 2.62 10.96
CA ALA A 113 -19.15 1.36 10.62
C ALA A 113 -18.13 0.26 10.30
N ASN A 114 -17.15 0.58 9.44
CA ASN A 114 -16.16 -0.39 9.01
C ASN A 114 -15.16 -0.75 10.11
N LEU A 115 -14.66 0.21 10.90
CA LEU A 115 -13.79 -0.08 12.05
C LEU A 115 -14.51 -0.95 13.09
N SER A 116 -15.82 -0.75 13.28
CA SER A 116 -16.63 -1.58 14.17
C SER A 116 -16.77 -3.01 13.66
N PHE A 117 -16.89 -3.19 12.34
CA PHE A 117 -16.97 -4.49 11.69
C PHE A 117 -15.62 -5.22 11.69
N ASP A 118 -14.52 -4.54 11.37
CA ASP A 118 -13.20 -5.14 11.23
C ASP A 118 -12.66 -5.80 12.51
N VAL A 119 -13.14 -5.39 13.67
CA VAL A 119 -12.74 -6.00 14.95
C VAL A 119 -13.69 -7.09 15.43
N ASN A 120 -14.82 -7.32 14.77
CA ASN A 120 -15.79 -8.35 15.10
C ASN A 120 -16.71 -8.65 13.90
N SER A 121 -16.14 -9.26 12.87
CA SER A 121 -16.81 -9.51 11.58
C SER A 121 -17.92 -10.56 11.66
N ALA A 122 -17.95 -11.40 12.69
CA ALA A 122 -19.02 -12.38 12.94
C ALA A 122 -20.27 -11.76 13.60
N ASN A 123 -20.20 -10.50 14.05
CA ASN A 123 -21.33 -9.83 14.70
C ASN A 123 -22.32 -9.28 13.66
N PRO A 124 -23.59 -9.78 13.59
CA PRO A 124 -24.56 -9.36 12.57
C PRO A 124 -24.90 -7.87 12.63
N GLN A 125 -24.90 -7.25 13.84
CA GLN A 125 -25.20 -5.83 13.98
C GLN A 125 -24.05 -4.97 13.41
N LYS A 126 -22.81 -5.41 13.55
CA LYS A 126 -21.67 -4.71 12.97
C LYS A 126 -21.61 -4.85 11.45
N GLN A 127 -22.01 -6.00 10.94
CA GLN A 127 -22.20 -6.19 9.50
C GLN A 127 -23.31 -5.27 8.96
N GLU A 128 -24.46 -5.14 9.66
CA GLU A 128 -25.53 -4.23 9.26
C GLU A 128 -25.08 -2.76 9.19
N LEU A 129 -24.22 -2.32 10.13
CA LEU A 129 -23.63 -0.99 10.08
C LEU A 129 -22.78 -0.81 8.80
N ALA A 130 -21.88 -1.76 8.51
CA ALA A 130 -21.02 -1.72 7.33
C ALA A 130 -21.84 -1.74 6.02
N ASP A 131 -22.85 -2.61 5.92
CA ASP A 131 -23.74 -2.69 4.76
C ASP A 131 -24.55 -1.40 4.56
N THR A 132 -24.95 -0.76 5.66
CA THR A 132 -25.67 0.54 5.60
C THR A 132 -24.73 1.66 5.15
N ALA A 133 -23.49 1.68 5.64
CA ALA A 133 -22.49 2.65 5.21
C ALA A 133 -22.16 2.50 3.72
N GLU A 134 -22.09 1.27 3.20
CA GLU A 134 -21.84 1.00 1.78
C GLU A 134 -23.00 1.46 0.88
N ARG A 135 -24.25 1.23 1.31
CA ARG A 135 -25.42 1.77 0.60
C ARG A 135 -25.42 3.30 0.61
N LEU A 136 -25.07 3.91 1.72
CA LEU A 136 -24.96 5.37 1.85
C LEU A 136 -23.85 5.92 0.94
N TYR A 137 -22.69 5.25 0.89
CA TYR A 137 -21.59 5.59 -0.02
C TYR A 137 -22.11 5.63 -1.48
N THR A 138 -22.74 4.56 -1.92
CA THR A 138 -23.33 4.48 -3.27
C THR A 138 -24.33 5.61 -3.54
N PHE A 139 -25.19 5.91 -2.57
CA PHE A 139 -26.16 7.00 -2.66
C PHE A 139 -25.48 8.38 -2.80
N VAL A 140 -24.46 8.67 -1.97
CA VAL A 140 -23.69 9.92 -2.04
C VAL A 140 -22.99 10.06 -3.38
N GLN A 141 -22.36 8.99 -3.89
CA GLN A 141 -21.71 8.99 -5.20
C GLN A 141 -22.71 9.34 -6.32
N GLN A 142 -23.91 8.77 -6.30
CA GLN A 142 -24.94 9.09 -7.29
C GLN A 142 -25.39 10.56 -7.22
N LYS A 143 -25.50 11.11 -6.01
CA LYS A 143 -25.94 12.50 -5.80
C LYS A 143 -24.89 13.54 -6.15
N THR A 144 -23.61 13.17 -6.15
CA THR A 144 -22.48 14.08 -6.42
C THR A 144 -21.91 13.94 -7.83
N ALA A 145 -22.24 12.88 -8.56
CA ALA A 145 -21.68 12.54 -9.88
C ALA A 145 -21.78 13.63 -10.95
N TRP A 146 -22.73 14.55 -10.83
CA TRP A 146 -22.94 15.66 -11.76
C TRP A 146 -21.91 16.79 -11.63
N MET A 147 -21.19 16.89 -10.50
CA MET A 147 -20.34 18.04 -10.17
C MET A 147 -19.10 18.13 -11.07
N THR A 148 -18.35 17.06 -11.19
CA THR A 148 -17.14 17.04 -12.02
C THR A 148 -17.41 17.36 -13.48
N PRO A 149 -18.43 16.76 -14.15
CA PRO A 149 -18.80 17.14 -15.52
C PRO A 149 -19.17 18.60 -15.65
N GLU A 150 -19.90 19.14 -14.70
CA GLU A 150 -20.31 20.55 -14.77
C GLU A 150 -19.10 21.48 -14.61
N ILE A 151 -18.13 21.15 -13.73
CA ILE A 151 -16.88 21.88 -13.57
C ILE A 151 -16.05 21.80 -14.86
N VAL A 152 -15.91 20.63 -15.46
CA VAL A 152 -15.16 20.43 -16.73
C VAL A 152 -15.80 21.20 -17.88
N ALA A 153 -17.13 21.32 -17.91
CA ALA A 153 -17.86 22.06 -18.93
C ALA A 153 -17.70 23.58 -18.84
N ILE A 154 -17.12 24.12 -17.76
CA ILE A 154 -16.85 25.56 -17.65
C ILE A 154 -15.85 25.98 -18.73
N PRO A 155 -16.14 27.05 -19.53
CA PRO A 155 -15.19 27.56 -20.53
C PRO A 155 -13.84 27.94 -19.94
N ASP A 156 -12.76 27.68 -20.66
CA ASP A 156 -11.39 27.80 -20.16
C ASP A 156 -11.05 29.21 -19.65
N ASP A 157 -11.45 30.27 -20.36
CA ASP A 157 -11.23 31.66 -19.94
C ASP A 157 -11.94 31.97 -18.62
N LYS A 158 -13.16 31.43 -18.45
CA LYS A 158 -13.93 31.58 -17.23
C LYS A 158 -13.32 30.76 -16.08
N MET A 159 -12.91 29.53 -16.35
CA MET A 159 -12.23 28.69 -15.35
C MET A 159 -10.93 29.34 -14.89
N LYS A 160 -10.12 29.90 -15.81
CA LYS A 160 -8.92 30.65 -15.47
C LYS A 160 -9.21 31.85 -14.57
N SER A 161 -10.30 32.58 -14.84
CA SER A 161 -10.75 33.68 -13.98
C SER A 161 -11.20 33.18 -12.59
N LEU A 162 -11.92 32.06 -12.52
CA LEU A 162 -12.34 31.43 -11.26
C LEU A 162 -11.14 31.00 -10.43
N LEU A 163 -10.17 30.33 -11.02
CA LEU A 163 -8.93 29.89 -10.35
C LEU A 163 -8.07 31.05 -9.83
N ALA A 164 -8.18 32.22 -10.43
CA ALA A 164 -7.50 33.44 -9.96
C ALA A 164 -8.22 34.12 -8.79
N SER A 165 -9.45 33.72 -8.46
CA SER A 165 -10.23 34.30 -7.37
C SER A 165 -9.72 33.87 -5.99
N ALA A 166 -9.52 34.82 -5.07
CA ALA A 166 -9.17 34.55 -3.69
C ALA A 166 -10.25 33.75 -2.94
N GLU A 167 -11.51 33.84 -3.37
CA GLU A 167 -12.62 33.06 -2.77
C GLU A 167 -12.44 31.55 -2.92
N LEU A 168 -11.78 31.12 -4.01
CA LEU A 168 -11.53 29.70 -4.32
C LEU A 168 -10.16 29.19 -3.89
N GLU A 169 -9.38 29.98 -3.17
CA GLU A 169 -8.03 29.61 -2.73
C GLU A 169 -7.96 28.19 -2.09
N PRO A 170 -8.87 27.81 -1.16
CA PRO A 170 -8.85 26.47 -0.55
C PRO A 170 -9.13 25.32 -1.53
N TYR A 171 -9.73 25.63 -2.68
CA TYR A 171 -10.15 24.65 -3.70
C TYR A 171 -9.30 24.66 -4.96
N LYS A 172 -8.27 25.52 -5.02
CA LYS A 172 -7.44 25.67 -6.23
C LYS A 172 -6.84 24.36 -6.70
N MET A 173 -6.26 23.59 -5.79
CA MET A 173 -5.63 22.32 -6.16
C MET A 173 -6.67 21.32 -6.66
N PHE A 174 -7.79 21.18 -5.95
CA PHE A 174 -8.90 20.33 -6.35
C PHE A 174 -9.44 20.68 -7.74
N LEU A 175 -9.66 21.98 -8.00
CA LEU A 175 -10.13 22.46 -9.31
C LEU A 175 -9.05 22.28 -10.40
N ALA A 176 -7.77 22.50 -10.07
CA ALA A 176 -6.67 22.29 -10.99
C ALA A 176 -6.54 20.82 -11.41
N ASP A 177 -6.75 19.89 -10.49
CA ASP A 177 -6.75 18.45 -10.78
C ASP A 177 -7.89 18.07 -11.74
N ILE A 178 -9.09 18.61 -11.54
CA ILE A 178 -10.22 18.42 -12.46
C ILE A 178 -9.91 18.99 -13.84
N VAL A 179 -9.40 20.22 -13.89
CA VAL A 179 -9.08 20.89 -15.16
C VAL A 179 -7.98 20.15 -15.94
N ARG A 180 -7.00 19.58 -15.25
CA ARG A 180 -5.93 18.79 -15.89
C ARG A 180 -6.47 17.58 -16.65
N THR A 181 -7.54 16.96 -16.16
CA THR A 181 -8.16 15.80 -16.83
C THR A 181 -9.10 16.18 -17.99
N LYS A 182 -9.38 17.48 -18.20
CA LYS A 182 -10.31 17.96 -19.23
C LYS A 182 -9.96 17.49 -20.66
N PRO A 183 -8.69 17.45 -21.12
CA PRO A 183 -8.35 16.91 -22.44
C PRO A 183 -8.71 15.44 -22.64
N HIS A 184 -8.90 14.71 -21.55
CA HIS A 184 -9.20 13.29 -21.49
C HIS A 184 -10.65 13.00 -21.07
N THR A 185 -11.48 14.05 -20.99
CA THR A 185 -12.91 13.94 -20.71
C THR A 185 -13.68 13.96 -22.02
N LEU A 186 -14.48 12.97 -22.25
CA LEU A 186 -15.26 12.80 -23.48
C LEU A 186 -16.61 13.53 -23.40
N THR A 187 -17.37 13.51 -24.51
CA THR A 187 -18.73 14.01 -24.50
C THR A 187 -19.60 13.19 -23.53
N LYS A 188 -20.71 13.78 -23.08
CA LYS A 188 -21.64 13.11 -22.16
C LYS A 188 -22.08 11.74 -22.67
N GLN A 189 -22.41 11.62 -23.98
CA GLN A 189 -22.86 10.36 -24.59
C GLN A 189 -21.76 9.32 -24.63
N GLU A 190 -20.53 9.72 -24.94
CA GLU A 190 -19.37 8.82 -24.95
C GLU A 190 -19.03 8.35 -23.53
N GLU A 191 -19.08 9.24 -22.53
CA GLU A 191 -18.87 8.86 -21.11
C GLU A 191 -19.96 7.92 -20.62
N GLU A 192 -21.22 8.12 -20.99
CA GLU A 192 -22.34 7.21 -20.68
C GLU A 192 -22.11 5.83 -21.31
N LEU A 193 -21.60 5.76 -22.54
CA LEU A 193 -21.31 4.51 -23.24
C LEU A 193 -20.13 3.77 -22.57
N LEU A 194 -19.05 4.49 -22.27
CA LEU A 194 -17.90 3.91 -21.55
C LEU A 194 -18.30 3.41 -20.16
N ALA A 195 -19.15 4.16 -19.45
CA ALA A 195 -19.65 3.74 -18.16
C ALA A 195 -20.43 2.42 -18.23
N GLN A 196 -21.27 2.24 -19.27
CA GLN A 196 -21.99 0.98 -19.48
C GLN A 196 -21.06 -0.20 -19.76
N SER A 197 -19.93 0.05 -20.44
CA SER A 197 -18.94 -0.99 -20.75
C SER A 197 -18.10 -1.44 -19.54
N THR A 198 -18.10 -0.67 -18.43
CA THR A 198 -17.28 -0.96 -17.25
C THR A 198 -17.56 -2.34 -16.64
N ALA A 199 -18.84 -2.77 -16.62
CA ALA A 199 -19.20 -4.10 -16.11
C ALA A 199 -18.55 -5.23 -16.93
N VAL A 200 -18.45 -5.06 -18.25
CA VAL A 200 -17.78 -6.01 -19.15
C VAL A 200 -16.28 -5.94 -18.94
N ALA A 201 -15.70 -4.75 -18.86
CA ALA A 201 -14.27 -4.54 -18.67
C ALA A 201 -13.74 -5.05 -17.31
N ASN A 202 -14.61 -5.09 -16.28
CA ASN A 202 -14.28 -5.66 -14.97
C ASN A 202 -14.44 -7.20 -14.90
N SER A 203 -14.94 -7.84 -15.94
CA SER A 203 -15.10 -9.31 -15.96
C SER A 203 -13.79 -10.06 -15.69
N PRO A 204 -12.61 -9.65 -16.22
CA PRO A 204 -11.34 -10.29 -15.90
C PRO A 204 -11.04 -10.34 -14.41
N ASN A 205 -11.31 -9.27 -13.64
CA ASN A 205 -11.12 -9.20 -12.20
C ASN A 205 -11.99 -10.23 -11.48
N ASN A 206 -13.28 -10.30 -11.86
CA ASN A 206 -14.22 -11.25 -11.27
C ASN A 206 -13.82 -12.70 -11.56
N ILE A 207 -13.45 -13.00 -12.81
CA ILE A 207 -13.01 -14.34 -13.24
C ILE A 207 -11.72 -14.72 -12.51
N TYR A 208 -10.76 -13.80 -12.39
CA TYR A 208 -9.53 -14.01 -11.63
C TYR A 208 -9.81 -14.37 -10.16
N GLY A 209 -10.70 -13.63 -9.51
CA GLY A 209 -11.08 -13.89 -8.13
C GLY A 209 -11.72 -15.27 -7.93
N MET A 210 -12.63 -15.67 -8.84
CA MET A 210 -13.26 -16.99 -8.79
C MET A 210 -12.26 -18.10 -9.07
N LEU A 211 -11.46 -17.97 -10.13
CA LEU A 211 -10.42 -18.96 -10.47
C LEU A 211 -9.43 -19.14 -9.30
N SER A 212 -8.95 -18.04 -8.72
CA SER A 212 -8.00 -18.08 -7.60
C SER A 212 -8.58 -18.77 -6.36
N LYS A 213 -9.90 -18.64 -6.13
CA LYS A 213 -10.62 -19.32 -5.05
C LYS A 213 -10.81 -20.81 -5.31
N ASP A 214 -11.09 -21.18 -6.55
CA ASP A 214 -11.43 -22.57 -6.93
C ASP A 214 -10.19 -23.47 -7.09
N ILE A 215 -8.99 -22.88 -7.23
CA ILE A 215 -7.74 -23.64 -7.33
C ILE A 215 -7.44 -24.33 -6.00
N VAL A 216 -7.32 -25.63 -6.05
CA VAL A 216 -6.91 -26.49 -4.92
C VAL A 216 -5.49 -26.99 -5.16
N PHE A 217 -4.59 -26.63 -4.24
CA PHE A 217 -3.21 -27.09 -4.29
C PHE A 217 -3.06 -28.48 -3.67
N PRO A 218 -2.11 -29.32 -4.17
CA PRO A 218 -1.85 -30.63 -3.57
C PRO A 218 -1.24 -30.46 -2.18
N LYS A 219 -1.54 -31.44 -1.29
CA LYS A 219 -0.89 -31.51 0.03
C LYS A 219 0.59 -31.80 -0.11
N ILE A 220 1.39 -31.10 0.68
CA ILE A 220 2.83 -31.33 0.80
C ILE A 220 3.16 -31.98 2.16
N LYS A 221 4.41 -32.38 2.35
CA LYS A 221 4.91 -32.79 3.66
C LYS A 221 5.68 -31.63 4.29
N ASP A 222 5.38 -31.34 5.56
CA ASP A 222 6.15 -30.41 6.37
C ASP A 222 7.50 -31.01 6.86
N GLU A 223 8.23 -30.29 7.67
CA GLU A 223 9.52 -30.70 8.24
C GLU A 223 9.41 -31.96 9.13
N GLN A 224 8.25 -32.22 9.71
CA GLN A 224 7.96 -33.40 10.52
C GLN A 224 7.45 -34.57 9.67
N GLY A 225 7.35 -34.42 8.35
CA GLY A 225 6.84 -35.42 7.43
C GLY A 225 5.31 -35.57 7.43
N LYS A 226 4.58 -34.69 8.13
CA LYS A 226 3.12 -34.66 8.17
C LYS A 226 2.58 -34.05 6.86
N LYS A 227 1.50 -34.64 6.34
CA LYS A 227 0.78 -34.05 5.19
C LYS A 227 0.00 -32.81 5.64
N VAL A 228 0.26 -31.69 5.01
CA VAL A 228 -0.35 -30.38 5.28
C VAL A 228 -0.98 -29.80 4.01
N GLU A 229 -2.03 -29.01 4.20
CA GLU A 229 -2.68 -28.27 3.12
C GLU A 229 -1.75 -27.15 2.64
N LEU A 230 -1.57 -27.04 1.32
CA LEU A 230 -0.92 -25.89 0.68
C LEU A 230 -2.01 -24.94 0.20
N THR A 231 -1.85 -23.66 0.48
CA THR A 231 -2.75 -22.59 0.06
C THR A 231 -1.94 -21.38 -0.41
N GLN A 232 -2.58 -20.45 -1.09
CA GLN A 232 -1.93 -19.20 -1.46
C GLN A 232 -1.46 -18.40 -0.23
N ALA A 233 -2.20 -18.48 0.88
CA ALA A 233 -1.89 -17.76 2.12
C ALA A 233 -0.66 -18.32 2.84
N ASN A 234 -0.48 -19.66 2.87
CA ASN A 234 0.62 -20.28 3.59
C ASN A 234 1.81 -20.69 2.70
N PHE A 235 1.76 -20.36 1.41
CA PHE A 235 2.81 -20.73 0.46
C PHE A 235 4.18 -20.21 0.87
N VAL A 236 4.28 -18.92 1.23
CA VAL A 236 5.56 -18.29 1.61
C VAL A 236 6.09 -18.91 2.90
N THR A 237 5.24 -19.23 3.88
CA THR A 237 5.64 -19.91 5.13
C THR A 237 6.41 -21.22 4.85
N TYR A 238 5.96 -22.00 3.84
CA TYR A 238 6.70 -23.21 3.46
C TYR A 238 7.99 -22.92 2.68
N LEU A 239 8.11 -21.76 2.03
CA LEU A 239 9.36 -21.32 1.40
C LEU A 239 10.39 -20.79 2.43
N GLU A 240 9.97 -20.49 3.64
CA GLU A 240 10.84 -20.12 4.77
C GLU A 240 11.35 -21.31 5.55
N SER A 241 10.84 -22.51 5.29
CA SER A 241 11.26 -23.77 5.95
C SER A 241 12.77 -23.96 5.87
N LYS A 242 13.39 -24.41 6.96
CA LYS A 242 14.82 -24.76 6.99
C LYS A 242 15.12 -25.98 6.12
N ASP A 243 14.16 -26.89 5.89
CA ASP A 243 14.32 -28.05 5.01
C ASP A 243 14.14 -27.67 3.51
N PRO A 244 15.20 -27.73 2.69
CA PRO A 244 15.10 -27.44 1.27
C PRO A 244 14.13 -28.37 0.51
N LYS A 245 13.85 -29.57 1.04
CA LYS A 245 12.87 -30.47 0.42
C LYS A 245 11.45 -29.94 0.57
N VAL A 246 11.13 -29.34 1.73
CA VAL A 246 9.83 -28.71 1.97
C VAL A 246 9.67 -27.49 1.06
N ARG A 247 10.68 -26.61 1.00
CA ARG A 247 10.66 -25.43 0.12
C ARG A 247 10.44 -25.80 -1.33
N LYS A 248 11.24 -26.76 -1.83
CA LYS A 248 11.11 -27.27 -3.21
C LYS A 248 9.75 -27.87 -3.48
N ALA A 249 9.26 -28.73 -2.58
CA ALA A 249 7.95 -29.37 -2.73
C ALA A 249 6.81 -28.35 -2.77
N ALA A 250 6.84 -27.34 -1.87
CA ALA A 250 5.87 -26.26 -1.86
C ALA A 250 5.90 -25.45 -3.16
N PHE A 251 7.09 -25.04 -3.60
CA PHE A 251 7.31 -24.25 -4.81
C PHE A 251 6.79 -24.98 -6.05
N GLN A 252 7.19 -26.23 -6.22
CA GLN A 252 6.77 -27.03 -7.36
C GLN A 252 5.26 -27.33 -7.35
N ALA A 253 4.74 -27.74 -6.20
CA ALA A 253 3.30 -28.01 -6.05
C ALA A 253 2.47 -26.76 -6.36
N PHE A 254 2.88 -25.59 -5.87
CA PHE A 254 2.16 -24.35 -6.07
C PHE A 254 2.16 -23.92 -7.54
N TYR A 255 3.31 -23.72 -8.13
CA TYR A 255 3.40 -23.19 -9.50
C TYR A 255 2.97 -24.20 -10.58
N SER A 256 3.22 -25.51 -10.39
CA SER A 256 2.71 -26.53 -11.32
C SER A 256 1.18 -26.60 -11.30
N THR A 257 0.54 -26.27 -10.18
CA THR A 257 -0.92 -26.16 -10.12
C THR A 257 -1.41 -24.95 -10.90
N LEU A 258 -0.78 -23.77 -10.73
CA LEU A 258 -1.12 -22.59 -11.53
C LEU A 258 -0.88 -22.84 -13.03
N GLU A 259 0.17 -23.57 -13.40
CA GLU A 259 0.48 -23.88 -14.80
C GLU A 259 -0.61 -24.70 -15.49
N GLN A 260 -1.39 -25.51 -14.75
CA GLN A 260 -2.54 -26.22 -15.32
C GLN A 260 -3.62 -25.27 -15.84
N PHE A 261 -3.66 -24.03 -15.34
CA PHE A 261 -4.61 -22.99 -15.72
C PHE A 261 -3.96 -21.85 -16.52
N GLN A 262 -2.74 -22.06 -17.03
CA GLN A 262 -1.92 -21.02 -17.68
C GLN A 262 -2.66 -20.27 -18.79
N ASP A 263 -3.43 -20.99 -19.63
CA ASP A 263 -4.15 -20.38 -20.75
C ASP A 263 -5.32 -19.52 -20.25
N THR A 264 -6.01 -19.97 -19.20
CA THR A 264 -7.09 -19.20 -18.56
C THR A 264 -6.53 -17.92 -17.92
N PHE A 265 -5.44 -18.01 -17.15
CA PHE A 265 -4.76 -16.84 -16.61
C PHE A 265 -4.29 -15.90 -17.72
N ALA A 266 -3.69 -16.42 -18.80
CA ALA A 266 -3.23 -15.59 -19.90
C ALA A 266 -4.39 -14.84 -20.58
N GLN A 267 -5.55 -15.47 -20.75
CA GLN A 267 -6.73 -14.79 -21.30
C GLN A 267 -7.29 -13.74 -20.36
N ILE A 268 -7.30 -13.98 -19.05
CA ILE A 268 -7.69 -12.97 -18.04
C ILE A 268 -6.78 -11.74 -18.12
N PHE A 269 -5.46 -11.96 -18.15
CA PHE A 269 -4.46 -10.89 -18.25
C PHE A 269 -4.56 -10.13 -19.57
N SER A 270 -4.67 -10.87 -20.69
CA SER A 270 -4.85 -10.26 -22.01
C SER A 270 -6.11 -9.39 -22.06
N ALA A 271 -7.23 -9.88 -21.51
CA ALA A 271 -8.47 -9.11 -21.47
C ALA A 271 -8.36 -7.85 -20.60
N LYS A 272 -7.69 -7.94 -19.43
CA LYS A 272 -7.43 -6.79 -18.57
C LYS A 272 -6.56 -5.73 -19.25
N VAL A 273 -5.42 -6.14 -19.82
CA VAL A 273 -4.50 -5.23 -20.51
C VAL A 273 -5.17 -4.58 -21.72
N LYS A 274 -5.97 -5.33 -22.50
CA LYS A 274 -6.80 -4.77 -23.59
C LYS A 274 -7.81 -3.73 -23.08
N ALA A 275 -8.45 -4.00 -21.97
CA ALA A 275 -9.39 -3.04 -21.38
C ALA A 275 -8.66 -1.75 -20.96
N ASP A 276 -7.50 -1.86 -20.31
CA ASP A 276 -6.72 -0.71 -19.88
C ASP A 276 -6.25 0.15 -21.06
N ASN A 277 -5.68 -0.47 -22.10
CA ASN A 277 -5.25 0.22 -23.31
C ASN A 277 -6.44 0.81 -24.09
N TYR A 278 -7.58 0.12 -24.12
CA TYR A 278 -8.80 0.62 -24.74
C TYR A 278 -9.32 1.88 -24.05
N TYR A 279 -9.45 1.89 -22.70
CA TYR A 279 -9.91 3.06 -21.96
C TYR A 279 -8.93 4.23 -22.06
N ALA A 280 -7.62 3.96 -22.03
CA ALA A 280 -6.61 4.97 -22.25
C ALA A 280 -6.74 5.62 -23.63
N SER A 281 -6.81 4.81 -24.68
CA SER A 281 -6.98 5.28 -26.07
C SER A 281 -8.30 6.02 -26.27
N ALA A 282 -9.42 5.48 -25.76
CA ALA A 282 -10.72 6.13 -25.86
C ALA A 282 -10.73 7.52 -25.22
N ARG A 283 -9.94 7.75 -24.17
CA ARG A 283 -9.80 9.04 -23.48
C ARG A 283 -8.62 9.88 -23.99
N HIS A 284 -8.05 9.51 -25.14
CA HIS A 284 -6.94 10.28 -25.79
C HIS A 284 -5.64 10.33 -24.98
N TYR A 285 -5.38 9.33 -24.11
CA TYR A 285 -4.05 9.13 -23.55
C TYR A 285 -3.15 8.39 -24.54
N GLN A 286 -1.83 8.66 -24.47
CA GLN A 286 -0.85 7.99 -25.32
C GLN A 286 -0.65 6.52 -24.94
N SER A 287 -0.90 6.17 -23.67
CA SER A 287 -0.75 4.81 -23.14
C SER A 287 -1.58 4.61 -21.87
N ALA A 288 -1.80 3.35 -21.50
CA ALA A 288 -2.39 3.02 -20.20
C ALA A 288 -1.55 3.51 -19.01
N LEU A 289 -0.22 3.56 -19.17
CA LEU A 289 0.68 4.15 -18.18
C LEU A 289 0.37 5.64 -17.96
N GLU A 290 0.31 6.43 -19.02
CA GLU A 290 -0.04 7.85 -18.91
C GLU A 290 -1.40 8.05 -18.26
N ALA A 291 -2.40 7.24 -18.66
CA ALA A 291 -3.74 7.31 -18.08
C ALA A 291 -3.73 7.04 -16.56
N SER A 292 -2.89 6.10 -16.10
CA SER A 292 -2.76 5.78 -14.67
C SER A 292 -2.05 6.88 -13.87
N LEU A 293 -1.05 7.55 -14.44
CA LEU A 293 -0.21 8.53 -13.73
C LEU A 293 -0.78 9.95 -13.74
N THR A 294 -1.54 10.31 -14.78
CA THR A 294 -2.09 11.67 -14.97
C THR A 294 -2.96 12.16 -13.82
N PRO A 295 -3.83 11.35 -13.19
CA PRO A 295 -4.64 11.81 -12.06
C PRO A 295 -3.82 12.42 -10.92
N ASN A 296 -2.63 11.88 -10.66
CA ASN A 296 -1.71 12.37 -9.64
C ASN A 296 -0.62 13.32 -10.19
N ASN A 297 -0.75 13.74 -11.46
CA ASN A 297 0.23 14.60 -12.13
C ASN A 297 1.68 14.06 -12.04
N ILE A 298 1.84 12.75 -12.23
CA ILE A 298 3.14 12.07 -12.23
C ILE A 298 3.57 11.86 -13.68
N PRO A 299 4.73 12.42 -14.10
CA PRO A 299 5.26 12.16 -15.44
C PRO A 299 5.62 10.68 -15.66
N THR A 300 5.35 10.14 -16.84
CA THR A 300 5.71 8.74 -17.20
C THR A 300 7.22 8.48 -17.06
N LYS A 301 8.03 9.52 -17.23
CA LYS A 301 9.48 9.49 -17.01
C LYS A 301 9.85 8.95 -15.60
N VAL A 302 9.06 9.22 -14.57
CA VAL A 302 9.31 8.73 -13.20
C VAL A 302 9.31 7.19 -13.18
N TYR A 303 8.37 6.58 -13.90
CA TYR A 303 8.27 5.13 -14.04
C TYR A 303 9.46 4.54 -14.81
N ASP A 304 9.81 5.16 -15.95
CA ASP A 304 10.91 4.71 -16.79
C ASP A 304 12.28 4.87 -16.09
N GLU A 305 12.48 5.95 -15.34
CA GLU A 305 13.69 6.20 -14.55
C GLU A 305 13.82 5.20 -13.40
N LEU A 306 12.72 4.81 -12.76
CA LEU A 306 12.73 3.76 -11.74
C LEU A 306 13.29 2.46 -12.33
N ILE A 307 12.69 1.96 -13.41
CA ILE A 307 13.11 0.71 -14.06
C ILE A 307 14.57 0.80 -14.51
N SER A 308 14.93 1.88 -15.19
CA SER A 308 16.27 2.08 -15.73
C SER A 308 17.33 2.12 -14.62
N THR A 309 17.06 2.85 -13.52
CA THR A 309 18.02 2.99 -12.41
C THR A 309 18.17 1.71 -11.61
N VAL A 310 17.06 1.00 -11.34
CA VAL A 310 17.14 -0.31 -10.68
C VAL A 310 17.89 -1.30 -11.55
N ASN A 311 17.63 -1.35 -12.85
CA ASN A 311 18.32 -2.24 -13.79
C ASN A 311 19.83 -2.00 -13.84
N LYS A 312 20.32 -0.75 -13.76
CA LYS A 312 21.75 -0.44 -13.66
C LYS A 312 22.39 -0.98 -12.39
N ASN A 313 21.62 -1.14 -11.34
CA ASN A 313 22.09 -1.56 -10.01
C ASN A 313 21.81 -3.04 -9.68
N LEU A 314 21.30 -3.84 -10.63
CA LEU A 314 21.08 -5.27 -10.45
C LEU A 314 22.34 -6.05 -10.01
N PRO A 315 23.58 -5.67 -10.39
CA PRO A 315 24.77 -6.32 -9.84
C PRO A 315 24.85 -6.35 -8.32
N LEU A 316 24.24 -5.38 -7.62
CA LEU A 316 24.15 -5.38 -6.15
C LEU A 316 23.21 -6.49 -5.65
N LEU A 317 22.06 -6.70 -6.31
CA LEU A 317 21.16 -7.79 -5.99
C LEU A 317 21.80 -9.14 -6.28
N HIS A 318 22.55 -9.26 -7.39
CA HIS A 318 23.28 -10.50 -7.72
C HIS A 318 24.32 -10.81 -6.63
N ARG A 319 25.08 -9.82 -6.16
CA ARG A 319 26.03 -9.95 -5.05
C ARG A 319 25.34 -10.39 -3.75
N TYR A 320 24.13 -9.87 -3.47
CA TYR A 320 23.33 -10.33 -2.33
C TYR A 320 22.90 -11.80 -2.49
N MET A 321 22.59 -12.25 -3.70
CA MET A 321 22.31 -13.67 -3.96
C MET A 321 23.55 -14.54 -3.75
N ASP A 322 24.74 -14.07 -4.12
CA ASP A 322 26.01 -14.77 -3.83
C ASP A 322 26.23 -14.94 -2.33
N LEU A 323 25.97 -13.87 -1.55
CA LEU A 323 26.05 -13.92 -0.10
C LEU A 323 25.03 -14.89 0.50
N LYS A 324 23.77 -14.84 0.01
CA LYS A 324 22.68 -15.75 0.44
C LYS A 324 23.05 -17.21 0.18
N LYS A 325 23.57 -17.52 -1.01
CA LYS A 325 24.06 -18.86 -1.36
C LYS A 325 25.16 -19.35 -0.40
N LYS A 326 26.13 -18.47 -0.10
CA LYS A 326 27.23 -18.76 0.83
C LYS A 326 26.71 -19.03 2.25
N MET A 327 25.82 -18.21 2.76
CA MET A 327 25.30 -18.32 4.13
C MET A 327 24.39 -19.54 4.30
N LEU A 328 23.60 -19.89 3.30
CA LEU A 328 22.81 -21.13 3.30
C LEU A 328 23.65 -22.39 3.13
N GLY A 329 24.90 -22.27 2.69
CA GLY A 329 25.80 -23.41 2.48
C GLY A 329 25.34 -24.34 1.35
N VAL A 330 24.55 -23.84 0.40
CA VAL A 330 24.00 -24.64 -0.71
C VAL A 330 24.91 -24.63 -1.92
N LYS A 331 24.97 -25.74 -2.66
CA LYS A 331 25.74 -25.82 -3.91
C LYS A 331 25.11 -24.99 -5.02
N GLU A 332 23.79 -24.99 -5.09
CA GLU A 332 22.95 -24.29 -6.03
C GLU A 332 21.90 -23.52 -5.27
N LEU A 333 21.69 -22.24 -5.61
CA LEU A 333 20.66 -21.40 -5.04
C LEU A 333 19.49 -21.35 -6.00
N HIS A 334 18.32 -21.73 -5.56
CA HIS A 334 17.11 -21.85 -6.37
C HIS A 334 16.07 -20.79 -5.99
N MET A 335 15.10 -20.52 -6.88
CA MET A 335 14.01 -19.59 -6.58
C MET A 335 13.17 -20.02 -5.34
N TYR A 336 13.11 -21.29 -5.01
CA TYR A 336 12.46 -21.75 -3.78
C TYR A 336 13.25 -21.46 -2.50
N ASP A 337 14.51 -21.00 -2.61
CA ASP A 337 15.36 -20.61 -1.47
C ASP A 337 15.31 -19.10 -1.19
N ILE A 338 14.57 -18.33 -2.01
CA ILE A 338 14.61 -16.86 -1.94
C ILE A 338 14.08 -16.31 -0.61
N TYR A 339 13.11 -16.99 0.01
CA TYR A 339 12.46 -16.54 1.24
C TYR A 339 13.07 -17.14 2.52
N VAL A 340 13.91 -18.18 2.41
CA VAL A 340 14.47 -18.79 3.61
C VAL A 340 15.38 -17.80 4.35
N PRO A 341 15.19 -17.62 5.67
CA PRO A 341 16.04 -16.75 6.47
C PRO A 341 17.50 -17.24 6.48
N ILE A 342 18.46 -16.35 6.25
CA ILE A 342 19.88 -16.65 6.29
C ILE A 342 20.53 -16.32 7.64
N VAL A 343 19.78 -15.63 8.49
CA VAL A 343 20.15 -15.34 9.88
C VAL A 343 18.93 -15.67 10.74
N GLU A 344 19.13 -16.46 11.80
CA GLU A 344 18.05 -16.81 12.72
C GLU A 344 17.60 -15.58 13.49
N ALA A 345 16.26 -15.43 13.62
CA ALA A 345 15.66 -14.43 14.47
C ALA A 345 16.01 -14.69 15.95
N ASP A 346 15.99 -13.64 16.75
CA ASP A 346 15.88 -13.79 18.20
C ASP A 346 14.40 -14.15 18.49
N ASP A 347 14.16 -15.36 19.01
CA ASP A 347 12.82 -15.87 19.33
C ASP A 347 12.24 -15.22 20.60
N ARG A 348 12.85 -14.16 21.11
CA ARG A 348 12.37 -13.47 22.32
C ARG A 348 10.99 -12.84 22.06
N TYR A 349 10.04 -13.21 22.92
CA TYR A 349 8.76 -12.49 22.97
C TYR A 349 8.98 -11.05 23.47
N ILE A 350 8.48 -10.07 22.74
CA ILE A 350 8.51 -8.64 23.09
C ILE A 350 7.08 -8.24 23.51
N PRO A 351 6.82 -7.99 24.81
CA PRO A 351 5.51 -7.49 25.24
C PRO A 351 5.15 -6.17 24.56
N PHE A 352 3.87 -5.92 24.27
CA PHE A 352 3.44 -4.69 23.59
C PHE A 352 3.87 -3.42 24.31
N GLU A 353 3.88 -3.41 25.65
CA GLU A 353 4.36 -2.28 26.44
C GLU A 353 5.85 -1.99 26.21
N GLU A 354 6.67 -3.02 26.08
CA GLU A 354 8.08 -2.88 25.71
C GLU A 354 8.23 -2.40 24.26
N ALA A 355 7.45 -2.94 23.34
CA ALA A 355 7.44 -2.53 21.94
C ALA A 355 7.11 -1.04 21.75
N LYS A 356 6.12 -0.52 22.48
CA LYS A 356 5.81 0.93 22.51
C LYS A 356 7.03 1.77 22.88
N GLN A 357 7.79 1.33 23.89
CA GLN A 357 8.99 2.04 24.34
C GLN A 357 10.11 1.95 23.31
N ILE A 358 10.32 0.77 22.70
CA ILE A 358 11.32 0.58 21.63
C ILE A 358 11.03 1.52 20.46
N VAL A 359 9.78 1.59 20.01
CA VAL A 359 9.37 2.46 18.90
C VAL A 359 9.52 3.94 19.27
N ALA A 360 9.05 4.37 20.46
CA ALA A 360 9.19 5.74 20.90
C ALA A 360 10.66 6.18 21.02
N ASP A 361 11.52 5.32 21.57
CA ASP A 361 12.96 5.58 21.68
C ASP A 361 13.68 5.56 20.34
N GLY A 362 13.24 4.68 19.43
CA GLY A 362 13.79 4.55 18.09
C GLY A 362 13.50 5.76 17.21
N LEU A 363 12.33 6.39 17.41
CA LEU A 363 11.86 7.52 16.60
C LEU A 363 12.20 8.90 17.21
N LYS A 364 13.00 8.97 18.27
CA LYS A 364 13.48 10.25 18.86
C LYS A 364 14.15 11.19 17.83
N PRO A 365 14.86 10.73 16.80
CA PRO A 365 15.39 11.63 15.78
C PRO A 365 14.35 12.51 15.09
N LEU A 366 13.07 12.11 15.07
CA LEU A 366 11.95 12.91 14.53
C LEU A 366 11.50 14.06 15.42
N GLY A 367 12.13 14.22 16.59
CA GLY A 367 11.91 15.32 17.53
C GLY A 367 10.82 15.06 18.57
N ASP A 368 10.88 15.85 19.65
CA ASP A 368 10.04 15.65 20.85
C ASP A 368 8.54 15.80 20.57
N GLU A 369 8.15 16.71 19.67
CA GLU A 369 6.73 16.91 19.30
C GLU A 369 6.18 15.63 18.61
N TYR A 370 6.94 15.07 17.66
CA TYR A 370 6.56 13.84 16.98
C TYR A 370 6.40 12.68 17.98
N VAL A 371 7.40 12.47 18.82
CA VAL A 371 7.40 11.39 19.82
C VAL A 371 6.26 11.56 20.83
N LYS A 372 5.95 12.79 21.23
CA LYS A 372 4.82 13.07 22.13
C LYS A 372 3.49 12.66 21.52
N VAL A 373 3.24 13.00 20.26
CA VAL A 373 2.00 12.62 19.56
C VAL A 373 1.96 11.10 19.31
N LEU A 374 3.09 10.50 18.94
CA LEU A 374 3.24 9.06 18.80
C LEU A 374 2.85 8.33 20.11
N GLN A 375 3.39 8.75 21.24
CA GLN A 375 3.08 8.18 22.56
C GLN A 375 1.62 8.43 22.96
N GLN A 376 1.05 9.59 22.61
CA GLN A 376 -0.38 9.84 22.77
C GLN A 376 -1.21 8.83 22.00
N GLY A 377 -0.85 8.52 20.74
CA GLY A 377 -1.52 7.51 19.94
C GLY A 377 -1.40 6.11 20.54
N LEU A 378 -0.19 5.68 20.87
CA LEU A 378 0.09 4.35 21.43
C LEU A 378 -0.58 4.10 22.79
N ASN A 379 -0.90 5.13 23.57
CA ASN A 379 -1.50 5.02 24.90
C ASN A 379 -2.93 5.58 24.97
N GLY A 380 -3.40 6.28 23.94
CA GLY A 380 -4.66 7.03 23.92
C GLY A 380 -5.86 6.33 23.31
N GLY A 381 -5.74 5.03 23.00
CA GLY A 381 -6.83 4.27 22.39
C GLY A 381 -6.93 4.41 20.87
N TRP A 382 -5.81 4.71 20.19
CA TRP A 382 -5.76 4.68 18.72
C TRP A 382 -5.56 3.26 18.20
N VAL A 383 -4.97 2.36 19.01
CA VAL A 383 -4.48 1.05 18.55
C VAL A 383 -5.33 -0.08 19.08
N ASP A 384 -5.76 -0.97 18.18
CA ASP A 384 -6.38 -2.26 18.49
C ASP A 384 -5.34 -3.37 18.29
N VAL A 385 -4.87 -3.98 19.38
CA VAL A 385 -3.58 -4.67 19.42
C VAL A 385 -3.67 -6.14 19.04
N TYR A 386 -4.48 -6.92 19.78
CA TYR A 386 -4.41 -8.38 19.73
C TYR A 386 -5.44 -8.99 18.79
N SER A 387 -5.11 -10.17 18.27
CA SER A 387 -5.99 -10.97 17.40
C SER A 387 -7.14 -11.60 18.18
N THR A 388 -8.26 -11.78 17.49
CA THR A 388 -9.34 -12.70 17.84
C THR A 388 -9.80 -13.42 16.57
N PRO A 389 -10.53 -14.55 16.66
CA PRO A 389 -10.98 -15.29 15.47
C PRO A 389 -11.79 -14.45 14.47
N ASP A 390 -12.56 -13.47 14.97
CA ASP A 390 -13.47 -12.64 14.16
C ASP A 390 -12.88 -11.27 13.79
N LYS A 391 -11.63 -11.01 14.14
CA LYS A 391 -10.92 -9.78 13.78
C LYS A 391 -10.27 -9.92 12.43
N ARG A 392 -10.35 -8.86 11.62
CA ARG A 392 -9.65 -8.74 10.33
C ARG A 392 -8.15 -8.99 10.51
N THR A 393 -7.58 -9.78 9.61
CA THR A 393 -6.14 -10.11 9.60
C THR A 393 -5.30 -8.95 9.02
N GLY A 394 -3.99 -9.00 9.26
CA GLY A 394 -3.04 -7.98 8.82
C GLY A 394 -2.95 -6.81 9.78
N ALA A 395 -2.39 -5.70 9.30
CA ALA A 395 -2.30 -4.42 10.00
C ALA A 395 -2.70 -3.29 9.05
N TYR A 396 -3.26 -2.22 9.58
CA TYR A 396 -3.53 -1.00 8.80
C TYR A 396 -3.77 0.19 9.72
N GLN A 397 -3.61 1.38 9.15
CA GLN A 397 -4.08 2.63 9.73
C GLN A 397 -5.28 3.18 8.94
N TRP A 398 -6.28 3.71 9.62
CA TRP A 398 -7.40 4.42 9.03
C TRP A 398 -7.96 5.48 9.97
N GLY A 399 -8.85 6.34 9.46
CA GLY A 399 -9.51 7.39 10.23
C GLY A 399 -10.32 8.31 9.33
N ALA A 400 -11.02 9.27 9.94
CA ALA A 400 -11.68 10.35 9.24
C ALA A 400 -11.05 11.69 9.63
N TYR A 401 -11.30 12.71 8.85
CA TYR A 401 -10.75 14.06 9.06
C TYR A 401 -10.98 14.59 10.49
N ASP A 402 -12.16 14.33 11.06
CA ASP A 402 -12.58 14.80 12.37
C ASP A 402 -12.25 13.87 13.53
N THR A 403 -11.45 12.82 13.28
CA THR A 403 -11.09 11.83 14.28
C THR A 403 -9.57 11.78 14.47
N HIS A 404 -9.13 11.18 15.56
CA HIS A 404 -7.76 10.71 15.60
C HIS A 404 -7.60 9.51 14.64
N PRO A 405 -6.37 9.17 14.25
CA PRO A 405 -6.10 7.93 13.52
C PRO A 405 -6.48 6.69 14.34
N PHE A 406 -6.84 5.61 13.65
CA PHE A 406 -7.06 4.28 14.24
C PHE A 406 -6.10 3.30 13.58
N VAL A 407 -5.49 2.43 14.37
CA VAL A 407 -4.52 1.43 13.93
C VAL A 407 -5.00 0.04 14.34
N LEU A 408 -5.16 -0.85 13.38
CA LEU A 408 -5.43 -2.27 13.62
C LEU A 408 -4.13 -3.04 13.56
N LEU A 409 -3.85 -3.84 14.58
CA LEU A 409 -2.74 -4.79 14.62
C LEU A 409 -3.25 -6.20 14.93
N ASN A 410 -2.43 -7.18 14.66
CA ASN A 410 -2.57 -8.57 15.10
C ASN A 410 -1.26 -9.01 15.77
N TYR A 411 -0.89 -8.30 16.84
CA TYR A 411 0.40 -8.36 17.49
C TYR A 411 0.75 -9.73 18.06
N GLN A 412 1.94 -10.26 17.70
CA GLN A 412 2.47 -11.56 18.12
C GLN A 412 3.74 -11.45 18.97
N GLY A 413 4.28 -10.26 19.14
CA GLY A 413 5.46 -10.00 19.99
C GLY A 413 6.80 -10.32 19.34
N THR A 414 6.89 -10.26 18.03
CA THR A 414 8.13 -10.43 17.27
C THR A 414 8.82 -9.09 17.02
N THR A 415 10.07 -9.12 16.57
CA THR A 415 10.77 -7.91 16.10
C THR A 415 10.07 -7.30 14.88
N ASP A 416 9.49 -8.13 14.02
CA ASP A 416 8.72 -7.67 12.86
C ASP A 416 7.45 -6.93 13.28
N ASP A 417 6.78 -7.37 14.36
CA ASP A 417 5.63 -6.65 14.90
C ASP A 417 6.01 -5.27 15.46
N VAL A 418 7.21 -5.15 16.05
CA VAL A 418 7.72 -3.83 16.49
C VAL A 418 7.92 -2.90 15.30
N SER A 419 8.43 -3.41 14.17
CA SER A 419 8.56 -2.67 12.92
C SER A 419 7.19 -2.30 12.36
N THR A 420 6.22 -3.23 12.41
CA THR A 420 4.82 -3.00 12.00
C THR A 420 4.17 -1.87 12.80
N ILE A 421 4.39 -1.81 14.13
CA ILE A 421 3.93 -0.68 14.95
C ILE A 421 4.51 0.64 14.43
N ALA A 422 5.81 0.69 14.15
CA ALA A 422 6.44 1.91 13.64
C ALA A 422 5.90 2.31 12.27
N HIS A 423 5.63 1.32 11.41
CA HIS A 423 5.01 1.50 10.09
C HIS A 423 3.62 2.13 10.21
N GLU A 424 2.69 1.46 10.88
CA GLU A 424 1.31 1.93 11.01
C GLU A 424 1.21 3.27 11.75
N MET A 425 2.07 3.47 12.72
CA MET A 425 2.17 4.76 13.38
C MET A 425 2.77 5.84 12.45
N GLY A 426 3.56 5.50 11.45
CA GLY A 426 4.00 6.42 10.40
C GLY A 426 2.82 6.96 9.59
N HIS A 427 1.93 6.08 9.15
CA HIS A 427 0.66 6.47 8.52
C HIS A 427 -0.20 7.32 9.45
N ALA A 428 -0.33 6.90 10.72
CA ALA A 428 -1.10 7.62 11.71
C ALA A 428 -0.58 9.04 11.93
N MET A 429 0.72 9.22 12.00
CA MET A 429 1.34 10.53 12.15
C MET A 429 1.15 11.41 10.92
N GLN A 430 1.29 10.87 9.70
CA GLN A 430 1.00 11.62 8.47
C GLN A 430 -0.46 12.08 8.45
N SER A 431 -1.41 11.18 8.70
CA SER A 431 -2.84 11.51 8.75
C SER A 431 -3.14 12.57 9.84
N TYR A 432 -2.54 12.43 11.02
CA TYR A 432 -2.71 13.39 12.10
C TYR A 432 -2.22 14.80 11.73
N TYR A 433 -1.01 14.93 11.19
CA TYR A 433 -0.45 16.23 10.83
C TYR A 433 -1.18 16.86 9.64
N THR A 434 -1.52 16.05 8.65
CA THR A 434 -2.26 16.50 7.47
C THR A 434 -3.65 17.02 7.86
N ASN A 435 -4.43 16.24 8.63
CA ASN A 435 -5.78 16.63 9.05
C ASN A 435 -5.77 17.88 9.95
N LYS A 436 -4.72 18.05 10.74
CA LYS A 436 -4.55 19.23 11.60
C LYS A 436 -4.25 20.51 10.82
N LYS A 437 -3.61 20.38 9.65
CA LYS A 437 -3.08 21.52 8.89
C LYS A 437 -3.89 21.87 7.67
N GLN A 438 -4.35 20.86 6.92
CA GLN A 438 -5.05 21.06 5.65
C GLN A 438 -6.56 21.22 5.85
N PRO A 439 -7.23 22.02 5.01
CA PRO A 439 -8.68 21.91 4.89
C PRO A 439 -9.06 20.51 4.37
N TYR A 440 -10.27 20.06 4.69
CA TYR A 440 -10.76 18.71 4.34
C TYR A 440 -10.47 18.33 2.89
N ILE A 441 -10.72 19.23 1.93
CA ILE A 441 -10.61 18.96 0.50
C ILE A 441 -9.19 18.61 0.03
N THR A 442 -8.16 18.98 0.79
CA THR A 442 -6.75 18.70 0.52
C THR A 442 -6.08 17.89 1.64
N SER A 443 -6.86 17.35 2.59
CA SER A 443 -6.30 16.58 3.71
C SER A 443 -5.92 15.15 3.35
N ASN A 444 -6.47 14.59 2.27
CA ASN A 444 -6.02 13.32 1.76
C ASN A 444 -4.68 13.44 1.05
N TYR A 445 -3.95 12.34 0.94
CA TYR A 445 -2.71 12.24 0.18
C TYR A 445 -2.75 11.03 -0.76
N PRO A 446 -2.12 11.13 -1.96
CA PRO A 446 -2.14 10.05 -2.93
C PRO A 446 -1.28 8.86 -2.48
N THR A 447 -1.59 7.67 -3.00
CA THR A 447 -0.85 6.42 -2.72
C THR A 447 0.66 6.57 -2.97
N PHE A 448 1.06 7.36 -3.95
CA PHE A 448 2.47 7.65 -4.26
C PHE A 448 3.27 8.16 -3.03
N THR A 449 2.63 8.83 -2.10
CA THR A 449 3.24 9.37 -0.87
C THR A 449 2.81 8.64 0.40
N ALA A 450 1.84 7.72 0.30
CA ALA A 450 1.26 7.08 1.46
C ALA A 450 2.28 6.25 2.25
N GLU A 451 3.13 5.48 1.57
CA GLU A 451 4.12 4.60 2.20
C GLU A 451 5.42 5.32 2.60
N VAL A 452 5.55 6.62 2.33
CA VAL A 452 6.80 7.33 2.61
C VAL A 452 6.99 7.56 4.12
N ALA A 453 5.93 7.94 4.83
CA ALA A 453 6.01 8.20 6.27
C ALA A 453 6.19 6.91 7.08
N SER A 454 5.47 5.85 6.70
CA SER A 454 5.56 4.53 7.33
C SER A 454 6.96 3.94 7.17
N THR A 455 7.47 3.88 5.95
CA THR A 455 8.80 3.34 5.64
C THR A 455 9.93 4.22 6.21
N MET A 456 9.75 5.54 6.29
CA MET A 456 10.70 6.44 6.97
C MET A 456 10.82 6.09 8.46
N ASN A 457 9.70 5.83 9.13
CA ASN A 457 9.71 5.39 10.53
C ASN A 457 10.44 4.05 10.70
N GLU A 458 10.14 3.05 9.85
CA GLU A 458 10.85 1.77 9.88
C GLU A 458 12.36 1.94 9.70
N THR A 459 12.77 2.77 8.75
CA THR A 459 14.18 3.03 8.47
C THR A 459 14.89 3.66 9.68
N ILE A 460 14.28 4.66 10.31
CA ILE A 460 14.84 5.33 11.49
C ILE A 460 14.90 4.35 12.68
N LEU A 461 13.82 3.57 12.89
CA LEU A 461 13.77 2.54 13.91
C LEU A 461 14.88 1.49 13.70
N PHE A 462 15.03 0.98 12.46
CA PHE A 462 16.10 0.04 12.12
C PHE A 462 17.49 0.59 12.50
N LYS A 463 17.81 1.83 12.12
CA LYS A 463 19.10 2.47 12.47
C LYS A 463 19.31 2.55 13.99
N SER A 464 18.23 2.86 14.75
CA SER A 464 18.27 2.87 16.22
C SER A 464 18.50 1.48 16.80
N LEU A 465 17.80 0.46 16.31
CA LEU A 465 17.98 -0.94 16.76
C LEU A 465 19.37 -1.45 16.43
N TYR A 466 19.85 -1.20 15.22
CA TYR A 466 21.21 -1.59 14.80
C TYR A 466 22.30 -0.97 15.68
N ALA A 467 22.16 0.32 16.01
CA ALA A 467 23.11 1.01 16.88
C ALA A 467 23.12 0.46 18.33
N LYS A 468 21.98 -0.10 18.79
CA LYS A 468 21.83 -0.68 20.13
C LYS A 468 22.16 -2.18 20.19
N ALA A 469 22.24 -2.85 19.04
CA ALA A 469 22.54 -4.27 18.96
C ALA A 469 23.92 -4.60 19.55
N LYS A 470 23.95 -5.56 20.48
CA LYS A 470 25.13 -5.90 21.29
C LYS A 470 25.91 -7.07 20.72
N THR A 471 25.23 -7.99 20.08
CA THR A 471 25.83 -9.22 19.54
C THR A 471 25.99 -9.16 18.03
N LYS A 472 26.94 -9.92 17.52
CA LYS A 472 27.14 -10.12 16.08
C LYS A 472 25.86 -10.68 15.42
N GLN A 473 25.19 -11.62 16.10
CA GLN A 473 23.97 -12.27 15.63
C GLN A 473 22.83 -11.26 15.45
N GLU A 474 22.56 -10.42 16.46
CA GLU A 474 21.56 -9.35 16.39
C GLU A 474 21.83 -8.38 15.23
N LYS A 475 23.10 -7.96 15.06
CA LYS A 475 23.49 -7.07 13.96
C LYS A 475 23.26 -7.71 12.60
N MET A 476 23.70 -8.96 12.42
CA MET A 476 23.49 -9.69 11.17
C MET A 476 22.02 -9.90 10.85
N TYR A 477 21.20 -10.21 11.86
CA TYR A 477 19.75 -10.35 11.70
C TYR A 477 19.11 -9.05 11.18
N LEU A 478 19.37 -7.92 11.84
CA LEU A 478 18.83 -6.62 11.47
C LEU A 478 19.29 -6.19 10.07
N LEU A 479 20.58 -6.38 9.72
CA LEU A 479 21.08 -6.08 8.38
C LEU A 479 20.41 -6.94 7.32
N ASN A 480 20.21 -8.23 7.61
CA ASN A 480 19.53 -9.13 6.68
C ASN A 480 18.06 -8.73 6.45
N GLN A 481 17.34 -8.39 7.52
CA GLN A 481 15.95 -7.90 7.41
C GLN A 481 15.90 -6.63 6.56
N TYR A 482 16.82 -5.72 6.75
CA TYR A 482 16.87 -4.49 5.98
C TYR A 482 17.18 -4.74 4.49
N LEU A 483 18.11 -5.65 4.16
CA LEU A 483 18.37 -6.08 2.79
C LEU A 483 17.18 -6.79 2.14
N GLU A 484 16.45 -7.62 2.91
CA GLU A 484 15.22 -8.27 2.42
C GLU A 484 14.11 -7.25 2.15
N ASN A 485 14.00 -6.17 2.94
CA ASN A 485 13.08 -5.07 2.65
C ASN A 485 13.42 -4.38 1.31
N PHE A 486 14.70 -4.12 1.04
CA PHE A 486 15.14 -3.61 -0.28
C PHE A 486 14.81 -4.59 -1.40
N ARG A 487 15.11 -5.88 -1.20
CA ARG A 487 14.82 -6.90 -2.21
C ARG A 487 13.33 -6.98 -2.52
N SER A 488 12.48 -7.01 -1.50
CA SER A 488 11.04 -7.22 -1.66
C SER A 488 10.29 -5.96 -2.11
N THR A 489 10.71 -4.78 -1.65
CA THR A 489 9.98 -3.53 -1.86
C THR A 489 10.57 -2.66 -2.98
N LEU A 490 11.88 -2.70 -3.19
CA LEU A 490 12.49 -1.94 -4.27
C LEU A 490 12.75 -2.82 -5.51
N PHE A 491 13.55 -3.88 -5.40
CA PHE A 491 13.92 -4.69 -6.57
C PHE A 491 12.73 -5.47 -7.12
N ARG A 492 12.03 -6.23 -6.28
CA ARG A 492 10.92 -7.08 -6.71
C ARG A 492 9.72 -6.29 -7.24
N GLN A 493 9.37 -5.17 -6.61
CA GLN A 493 8.26 -4.37 -7.10
C GLN A 493 8.62 -3.66 -8.43
N THR A 494 9.87 -3.30 -8.62
CA THR A 494 10.35 -2.79 -9.93
C THR A 494 10.36 -3.91 -10.99
N GLN A 495 10.71 -5.14 -10.63
CA GLN A 495 10.57 -6.31 -11.52
C GLN A 495 9.12 -6.47 -12.00
N PHE A 496 8.17 -6.34 -11.08
CA PHE A 496 6.74 -6.40 -11.42
C PHE A 496 6.31 -5.23 -12.29
N ALA A 497 6.76 -4.01 -11.96
CA ALA A 497 6.49 -2.82 -12.75
C ALA A 497 7.03 -2.96 -14.20
N GLU A 498 8.23 -3.50 -14.36
CA GLU A 498 8.81 -3.76 -15.68
C GLU A 498 7.99 -4.78 -16.48
N PHE A 499 7.55 -5.87 -15.84
CA PHE A 499 6.67 -6.84 -16.47
C PHE A 499 5.33 -6.23 -16.87
N GLU A 500 4.70 -5.48 -15.97
CA GLU A 500 3.41 -4.82 -16.21
C GLU A 500 3.50 -3.86 -17.40
N LYS A 501 4.52 -3.01 -17.44
CA LYS A 501 4.76 -2.11 -18.59
C LYS A 501 4.95 -2.91 -19.88
N ALA A 502 5.78 -3.94 -19.87
CA ALA A 502 6.09 -4.72 -21.05
C ALA A 502 4.86 -5.43 -21.65
N ILE A 503 3.93 -5.93 -20.84
CA ILE A 503 2.70 -6.56 -21.36
C ILE A 503 1.73 -5.54 -21.96
N HIS A 504 1.62 -4.34 -21.37
CA HIS A 504 0.80 -3.26 -21.93
C HIS A 504 1.39 -2.71 -23.24
N ASP A 505 2.72 -2.49 -23.29
CA ASP A 505 3.41 -2.03 -24.49
C ASP A 505 3.27 -3.03 -25.63
N LYS A 506 3.39 -4.34 -25.36
CA LYS A 506 3.20 -5.41 -26.35
C LYS A 506 1.78 -5.42 -26.93
N GLU A 507 0.78 -5.35 -26.08
CA GLU A 507 -0.62 -5.33 -26.49
C GLU A 507 -0.93 -4.08 -27.32
N GLN A 508 -0.46 -2.92 -26.88
CA GLN A 508 -0.61 -1.66 -27.61
C GLN A 508 0.08 -1.69 -28.98
N ALA A 509 1.18 -2.42 -29.11
CA ALA A 509 1.85 -2.68 -30.39
C ALA A 509 1.14 -3.73 -31.27
N GLY A 510 0.03 -4.32 -30.82
CA GLY A 510 -0.72 -5.35 -31.53
C GLY A 510 -0.15 -6.76 -31.38
N GLU A 511 0.79 -6.97 -30.45
CA GLU A 511 1.35 -8.29 -30.17
C GLU A 511 0.40 -9.12 -29.29
N SER A 512 0.38 -10.43 -29.50
CA SER A 512 -0.48 -11.34 -28.74
C SER A 512 0.09 -11.62 -27.36
N LEU A 513 -0.77 -11.54 -26.33
CA LEU A 513 -0.49 -11.99 -24.97
C LEU A 513 -1.11 -13.39 -24.78
N ASN A 514 -0.29 -14.42 -24.83
CA ASN A 514 -0.67 -15.81 -24.55
C ASN A 514 0.23 -16.39 -23.44
N ALA A 515 -0.10 -17.58 -22.96
CA ALA A 515 0.62 -18.20 -21.84
C ALA A 515 2.13 -18.34 -22.11
N GLU A 516 2.52 -18.75 -23.31
CA GLU A 516 3.94 -18.93 -23.68
C GLU A 516 4.68 -17.58 -23.68
N SER A 517 4.09 -16.54 -24.30
CA SER A 517 4.70 -15.21 -24.37
C SER A 517 4.83 -14.57 -22.98
N LEU A 518 3.82 -14.73 -22.11
CA LEU A 518 3.86 -14.20 -20.73
C LEU A 518 4.87 -14.95 -19.87
N LYS A 519 4.90 -16.29 -19.93
CA LYS A 519 5.89 -17.11 -19.22
C LYS A 519 7.32 -16.78 -19.65
N LYS A 520 7.55 -16.67 -20.96
CA LYS A 520 8.87 -16.33 -21.48
C LYS A 520 9.31 -14.95 -21.00
N LEU A 521 8.45 -13.95 -21.15
CA LEU A 521 8.74 -12.57 -20.75
C LEU A 521 9.07 -12.49 -19.24
N TYR A 522 8.22 -13.12 -18.41
CA TYR A 522 8.42 -13.10 -16.96
C TYR A 522 9.72 -13.81 -16.56
N LEU A 523 10.00 -14.97 -17.15
CA LEU A 523 11.23 -15.74 -16.89
C LEU A 523 12.49 -14.96 -17.31
N ASP A 524 12.46 -14.27 -18.44
CA ASP A 524 13.58 -13.47 -18.93
C ASP A 524 13.85 -12.27 -17.98
N ILE A 525 12.81 -11.60 -17.52
CA ILE A 525 12.91 -10.53 -16.52
C ILE A 525 13.44 -11.10 -15.19
N ASN A 526 12.91 -12.25 -14.73
CA ASN A 526 13.37 -12.88 -13.49
C ASN A 526 14.86 -13.22 -13.54
N LYS A 527 15.33 -13.82 -14.64
CA LYS A 527 16.77 -14.12 -14.85
C LYS A 527 17.62 -12.86 -14.84
N LYS A 528 17.14 -11.77 -15.43
CA LYS A 528 17.84 -10.49 -15.41
C LYS A 528 17.99 -9.96 -13.98
N TYR A 529 16.91 -9.98 -13.18
CA TYR A 529 16.94 -9.44 -11.83
C TYR A 529 17.78 -10.26 -10.87
N TYR A 530 17.72 -11.59 -10.92
CA TYR A 530 18.41 -12.45 -9.97
C TYR A 530 19.78 -12.96 -10.42
N GLY A 531 20.16 -12.71 -11.68
CA GLY A 531 21.47 -13.06 -12.22
C GLY A 531 21.70 -14.56 -12.39
N THR A 532 22.96 -14.94 -12.52
CA THR A 532 23.36 -16.33 -12.82
C THR A 532 23.55 -17.20 -11.58
N THR A 533 23.75 -16.61 -10.41
CA THR A 533 23.88 -17.34 -9.13
C THR A 533 22.57 -17.99 -8.71
N MET A 534 21.47 -17.29 -8.96
CA MET A 534 20.13 -17.81 -8.72
C MET A 534 19.66 -18.64 -9.91
N ILE A 535 19.34 -19.90 -9.67
CA ILE A 535 18.66 -20.73 -10.67
C ILE A 535 17.20 -20.30 -10.73
N SER A 536 16.84 -19.66 -11.83
CA SER A 536 15.44 -19.36 -12.15
C SER A 536 14.75 -20.65 -12.60
N ASP A 537 14.26 -21.42 -11.61
CA ASP A 537 13.51 -22.65 -11.89
C ASP A 537 12.36 -22.35 -12.85
N LYS A 538 12.05 -23.29 -13.75
CA LYS A 538 11.05 -23.08 -14.81
C LYS A 538 9.67 -22.70 -14.29
N GLU A 539 9.34 -23.16 -13.09
CA GLU A 539 8.07 -22.92 -12.42
C GLU A 539 7.84 -21.44 -12.09
N ILE A 540 8.93 -20.66 -11.83
CA ILE A 540 8.82 -19.22 -11.53
C ILE A 540 8.23 -18.44 -12.71
N ALA A 541 8.29 -18.98 -13.93
CA ALA A 541 7.66 -18.40 -15.10
C ALA A 541 6.15 -18.17 -14.94
N MET A 542 5.51 -18.82 -13.96
CA MET A 542 4.09 -18.65 -13.63
C MET A 542 3.83 -17.63 -12.49
N GLU A 543 4.84 -16.96 -11.95
CA GLU A 543 4.65 -16.08 -10.80
C GLU A 543 3.67 -14.92 -11.06
N TRP A 544 3.66 -14.36 -12.27
CA TRP A 544 2.73 -13.30 -12.66
C TRP A 544 1.26 -13.68 -12.41
N ALA A 545 0.90 -14.97 -12.55
CA ALA A 545 -0.47 -15.44 -12.39
C ALA A 545 -1.00 -15.31 -10.94
N ARG A 546 -0.12 -15.24 -9.93
CA ARG A 546 -0.50 -15.13 -8.53
C ARG A 546 -0.48 -13.70 -7.99
N ILE A 547 -0.11 -12.71 -8.79
CA ILE A 547 0.02 -11.31 -8.34
C ILE A 547 -1.28 -10.56 -8.66
N PRO A 548 -2.18 -10.36 -7.67
CA PRO A 548 -3.48 -9.77 -7.92
C PRO A 548 -3.41 -8.31 -8.34
N HIS A 549 -2.30 -7.61 -8.06
CA HIS A 549 -2.11 -6.21 -8.41
C HIS A 549 -2.26 -5.97 -9.92
N PHE A 550 -1.71 -6.84 -10.76
CA PHE A 550 -1.80 -6.71 -12.22
C PHE A 550 -3.24 -6.75 -12.75
N ILE A 551 -4.17 -7.33 -11.99
CA ILE A 551 -5.57 -7.43 -12.36
C ILE A 551 -6.42 -6.35 -11.68
N ASN A 552 -6.16 -6.08 -10.40
CA ASN A 552 -7.01 -5.22 -9.59
C ASN A 552 -6.59 -3.75 -9.60
N TYR A 553 -5.28 -3.46 -9.80
CA TYR A 553 -4.71 -2.14 -9.58
C TYR A 553 -3.67 -1.79 -10.66
N GLN A 554 -4.15 -1.28 -11.79
CA GLN A 554 -3.32 -0.90 -12.94
C GLN A 554 -2.18 0.06 -12.55
N TYR A 555 -0.95 -0.31 -12.89
CA TYR A 555 0.26 0.47 -12.62
C TYR A 555 0.40 0.94 -11.17
N TYR A 556 0.09 0.05 -10.23
CA TYR A 556 0.14 0.37 -8.80
C TYR A 556 1.50 0.04 -8.17
N VAL A 557 2.09 -1.11 -8.55
CA VAL A 557 3.23 -1.71 -7.82
C VAL A 557 4.50 -0.86 -7.81
N TYR A 558 4.73 -0.01 -8.80
CA TYR A 558 5.89 0.87 -8.86
C TYR A 558 5.92 1.85 -7.68
N GLN A 559 4.76 2.21 -7.12
CA GLN A 559 4.64 3.15 -6.02
C GLN A 559 5.29 2.64 -4.74
N TYR A 560 5.34 1.32 -4.52
CA TYR A 560 6.11 0.74 -3.42
C TYR A 560 7.60 1.08 -3.54
N SER A 561 8.17 0.92 -4.74
CA SER A 561 9.59 1.21 -4.99
C SER A 561 9.92 2.69 -4.87
N THR A 562 9.08 3.57 -5.43
CA THR A 562 9.29 5.02 -5.37
C THR A 562 9.11 5.56 -3.97
N SER A 563 8.09 5.11 -3.24
CA SER A 563 7.87 5.48 -1.84
C SER A 563 9.01 5.01 -0.95
N PHE A 564 9.49 3.78 -1.15
CA PHE A 564 10.63 3.24 -0.41
C PHE A 564 11.89 4.08 -0.62
N ALA A 565 12.23 4.41 -1.87
CA ALA A 565 13.40 5.23 -2.19
C ALA A 565 13.29 6.65 -1.59
N ALA A 566 12.10 7.26 -1.67
CA ALA A 566 11.85 8.57 -1.05
C ALA A 566 12.00 8.52 0.47
N ALA A 567 11.46 7.48 1.12
CA ALA A 567 11.56 7.27 2.56
C ALA A 567 13.01 7.10 3.04
N GLN A 568 13.83 6.33 2.28
CA GLN A 568 15.26 6.18 2.58
C GLN A 568 15.97 7.54 2.55
N ALA A 569 15.69 8.36 1.53
CA ALA A 569 16.28 9.68 1.39
C ALA A 569 15.86 10.62 2.53
N LEU A 570 14.57 10.64 2.90
CA LEU A 570 14.09 11.46 4.01
C LEU A 570 14.65 11.00 5.36
N ALA A 571 14.68 9.68 5.63
CA ALA A 571 15.26 9.14 6.85
C ALA A 571 16.75 9.51 6.97
N LYS A 572 17.50 9.43 5.88
CA LYS A 572 18.91 9.86 5.84
C LYS A 572 19.05 11.32 6.20
N GLN A 573 18.24 12.22 5.61
CA GLN A 573 18.25 13.65 5.93
C GLN A 573 17.94 13.90 7.42
N VAL A 574 16.95 13.21 8.01
CA VAL A 574 16.66 13.30 9.44
C VAL A 574 17.89 12.94 10.29
N LEU A 575 18.57 11.86 9.95
CA LEU A 575 19.71 11.36 10.73
C LEU A 575 20.98 12.18 10.55
N GLU A 576 21.20 12.80 9.39
CA GLU A 576 22.40 13.60 9.08
C GLU A 576 22.24 15.08 9.41
N GLU A 577 21.07 15.68 9.12
CA GLU A 577 20.82 17.12 9.28
C GLU A 577 20.12 17.46 10.62
N GLY A 578 19.44 16.48 11.24
CA GLY A 578 18.70 16.65 12.49
C GLY A 578 17.49 17.55 12.36
N GLN A 579 17.28 18.46 13.34
CA GLN A 579 16.07 19.28 13.46
C GLN A 579 15.70 20.09 12.20
N PRO A 580 16.61 20.68 11.43
CA PRO A 580 16.26 21.36 10.18
C PRO A 580 15.55 20.45 9.17
N ALA A 581 15.99 19.19 9.01
CA ALA A 581 15.32 18.22 8.15
C ALA A 581 13.95 17.83 8.70
N VAL A 582 13.84 17.60 10.02
CA VAL A 582 12.57 17.28 10.68
C VAL A 582 11.52 18.37 10.44
N GLU A 583 11.88 19.65 10.59
CA GLU A 583 10.97 20.76 10.35
C GLU A 583 10.56 20.88 8.88
N ARG A 584 11.49 20.69 7.96
CA ARG A 584 11.24 20.68 6.51
C ARG A 584 10.28 19.55 6.13
N ILE A 585 10.53 18.33 6.60
CA ILE A 585 9.72 17.14 6.33
C ILE A 585 8.34 17.29 6.95
N ARG A 586 8.25 17.72 8.20
CA ARG A 586 6.96 17.98 8.84
C ARG A 586 6.11 18.96 8.03
N LYS A 587 6.67 20.13 7.71
CA LYS A 587 5.96 21.23 7.03
C LYS A 587 5.56 20.89 5.61
N HIS A 588 6.48 20.29 4.85
CA HIS A 588 6.32 20.12 3.40
C HIS A 588 5.90 18.71 2.98
N PHE A 589 5.88 17.74 3.89
CA PHE A 589 5.42 16.39 3.62
C PHE A 589 4.30 15.96 4.59
N LEU A 590 4.55 15.87 5.91
CA LEU A 590 3.53 15.36 6.85
C LEU A 590 2.30 16.27 6.94
N GLU A 591 2.46 17.58 6.82
CA GLU A 591 1.38 18.57 6.86
C GLU A 591 0.79 18.90 5.47
N ALA A 592 1.36 18.34 4.39
CA ALA A 592 1.04 18.79 3.03
C ALA A 592 -0.27 18.23 2.47
N GLY A 593 -0.61 16.97 2.78
CA GLY A 593 -1.74 16.30 2.13
C GLY A 593 -1.67 16.36 0.60
N ASN A 594 -2.78 16.73 -0.02
CA ASN A 594 -2.89 16.97 -1.47
C ASN A 594 -2.93 18.49 -1.80
N SER A 595 -2.15 19.30 -1.07
CA SER A 595 -2.04 20.75 -1.36
C SER A 595 -1.21 21.06 -2.60
N ALA A 596 -0.45 20.08 -3.10
CA ALA A 596 0.31 20.11 -4.34
C ALA A 596 0.44 18.67 -4.89
N PRO A 597 0.83 18.51 -6.18
CA PRO A 597 1.16 17.19 -6.74
C PRO A 597 2.20 16.44 -5.89
N PRO A 598 2.13 15.11 -5.77
CA PRO A 598 2.99 14.34 -4.87
C PRO A 598 4.50 14.50 -5.16
N ILE A 599 4.89 14.66 -6.42
CA ILE A 599 6.29 14.96 -6.81
C ILE A 599 6.74 16.29 -6.20
N GLU A 600 5.91 17.34 -6.26
CA GLU A 600 6.23 18.66 -5.73
C GLU A 600 6.23 18.66 -4.19
N VAL A 601 5.34 17.90 -3.56
CA VAL A 601 5.33 17.69 -2.10
C VAL A 601 6.66 17.08 -1.63
N LEU A 602 7.10 15.99 -2.26
CA LEU A 602 8.37 15.34 -1.91
C LEU A 602 9.58 16.23 -2.23
N LYS A 603 9.54 16.96 -3.34
CA LYS A 603 10.61 17.90 -3.72
C LYS A 603 10.75 19.03 -2.70
N ALA A 604 9.66 19.59 -2.22
CA ALA A 604 9.66 20.60 -1.17
C ALA A 604 10.19 20.04 0.17
N ALA A 605 9.96 18.75 0.44
CA ALA A 605 10.52 18.05 1.60
C ALA A 605 12.01 17.68 1.44
N GLY A 606 12.58 17.83 0.24
CA GLY A 606 14.00 17.61 -0.04
C GLY A 606 14.31 16.38 -0.90
N VAL A 607 13.30 15.77 -1.54
CA VAL A 607 13.47 14.57 -2.39
C VAL A 607 12.80 14.76 -3.75
N ASP A 608 13.59 14.96 -4.79
CA ASP A 608 13.09 15.13 -6.16
C ASP A 608 12.95 13.78 -6.88
N MET A 609 11.75 13.19 -6.82
CA MET A 609 11.43 11.91 -7.47
C MET A 609 11.32 12.01 -9.01
N SER A 610 11.44 13.20 -9.59
CA SER A 610 11.54 13.37 -11.06
C SER A 610 12.95 13.12 -11.60
N SER A 611 13.91 12.80 -10.72
CA SER A 611 15.29 12.46 -11.05
C SER A 611 15.64 11.04 -10.55
N PRO A 612 16.65 10.37 -11.12
CA PRO A 612 17.09 9.06 -10.68
C PRO A 612 17.75 9.06 -9.29
N LYS A 613 18.17 10.25 -8.80
CA LYS A 613 19.00 10.38 -7.60
C LYS A 613 18.43 9.70 -6.33
N PRO A 614 17.15 9.81 -5.96
CA PRO A 614 16.64 9.15 -4.77
C PRO A 614 16.76 7.62 -4.85
N ILE A 615 16.62 7.03 -6.05
CA ILE A 615 16.77 5.61 -6.28
C ILE A 615 18.25 5.21 -6.23
N GLU A 616 19.14 6.01 -6.82
CA GLU A 616 20.60 5.81 -6.73
C GLU A 616 21.10 5.89 -5.28
N ASP A 617 20.59 6.86 -4.50
CA ASP A 617 20.91 7.01 -3.08
C ASP A 617 20.42 5.79 -2.27
N ALA A 618 19.22 5.26 -2.58
CA ALA A 618 18.70 4.03 -1.98
C ALA A 618 19.59 2.80 -2.33
N MET A 619 20.04 2.69 -3.59
CA MET A 619 20.97 1.63 -4.00
C MET A 619 22.31 1.71 -3.28
N LYS A 620 22.83 2.91 -3.02
CA LYS A 620 24.04 3.10 -2.22
C LYS A 620 23.84 2.64 -0.77
N ILE A 621 22.70 2.92 -0.16
CA ILE A 621 22.36 2.41 1.18
C ILE A 621 22.32 0.87 1.18
N PHE A 622 21.75 0.27 0.14
CA PHE A 622 21.76 -1.18 -0.03
C PHE A 622 23.19 -1.74 -0.10
N GLU A 623 24.05 -1.12 -0.91
CA GLU A 623 25.45 -1.51 -1.05
C GLU A 623 26.20 -1.43 0.28
N GLU A 624 26.11 -0.29 0.98
CA GLU A 624 26.74 -0.08 2.30
C GLU A 624 26.24 -1.09 3.35
N THR A 625 24.95 -1.44 3.32
CA THR A 625 24.35 -2.45 4.20
C THR A 625 24.87 -3.85 3.88
N LEU A 626 25.01 -4.17 2.59
CA LEU A 626 25.54 -5.44 2.11
C LEU A 626 27.02 -5.59 2.49
N ASP A 627 27.82 -4.54 2.32
CA ASP A 627 29.24 -4.51 2.72
C ASP A 627 29.41 -4.81 4.21
N GLU A 628 28.58 -4.20 5.05
CA GLU A 628 28.63 -4.42 6.50
C GLU A 628 28.22 -5.86 6.88
N LEU A 629 27.16 -6.41 6.24
CA LEU A 629 26.78 -7.81 6.47
C LEU A 629 27.88 -8.78 6.03
N GLU A 630 28.47 -8.58 4.85
CA GLU A 630 29.58 -9.40 4.35
C GLU A 630 30.79 -9.36 5.28
N LYS A 631 31.13 -8.18 5.80
CA LYS A 631 32.21 -8.01 6.78
C LYS A 631 31.93 -8.85 8.03
N LEU A 632 30.72 -8.73 8.63
CA LEU A 632 30.34 -9.52 9.80
C LEU A 632 30.37 -11.03 9.51
N VAL A 633 29.90 -11.47 8.35
CA VAL A 633 29.94 -12.89 7.94
C VAL A 633 31.38 -13.43 7.84
N ASN A 634 32.33 -12.60 7.43
CA ASN A 634 33.72 -12.99 7.24
C ASN A 634 34.60 -12.82 8.50
N GLU A 635 34.16 -12.08 9.51
CA GLU A 635 34.81 -12.00 10.83
C GLU A 635 34.73 -13.35 11.54
N LYS A 636 35.90 -13.86 11.99
CA LYS A 636 36.02 -15.16 12.69
C LYS A 636 35.48 -15.09 14.11
#